data_fbe824afae3085049848aa839c7bd887
#
_entry.id   fbe824afae3085049848aa839c7bd887
#
_cell.length_a   1.000
_cell.length_b   1.000
_cell.length_c   1.000
_cell.angle_alpha   90.00
_cell.angle_beta   90.00
_cell.angle_gamma   90.00
#
_symmetry.space_group_name_H-M   'P 1'
#
loop_
_entity.id
_entity.type
_entity.pdbx_description
1 polymer ?
#
loop_
_entity_poly.entity_id
_entity_poly.type
_entity_poly.pdbx_seq_one_letter_code
_entity_poly.pdbx_strand_id
1 'polypeptide(L)'
;MADLGLGAVLRRMEVRSLVEPGIARLAAERRTEEDLQRLEEVVASEEGTRDGISAHDASRDFHIALAHASGNDELARVLGSLWLIEVGRRLLARRTADPNWLHDDVREHREILTAVREGRAADAERLMADHIGRAVHHWEPLGPDGKKEK
;
A
#
# COMPACT_ATOMS: atom_id res chain seq x y z
N MET A 1 -9.77 10.30 21.78
CA MET A 1 -9.04 11.00 20.69
C MET A 1 -8.22 10.05 19.81
N ALA A 2 -7.50 9.06 20.36
CA ALA A 2 -6.78 8.05 19.56
C ALA A 2 -7.70 7.19 18.68
N ASP A 3 -8.90 6.90 19.13
CA ASP A 3 -9.87 6.06 18.43
C ASP A 3 -10.42 6.72 17.15
N LEU A 4 -10.58 8.05 17.15
CA LEU A 4 -11.04 8.78 15.96
C LEU A 4 -10.02 8.70 14.82
N GLY A 5 -8.73 8.73 15.15
CA GLY A 5 -7.66 8.58 14.17
C GLY A 5 -7.63 7.17 13.55
N LEU A 6 -7.74 6.14 14.40
CA LEU A 6 -7.76 4.74 13.93
C LEU A 6 -9.00 4.43 13.10
N GLY A 7 -10.18 4.88 13.53
CA GLY A 7 -11.42 4.70 12.79
C GLY A 7 -11.36 5.35 11.40
N ALA A 8 -10.77 6.53 11.29
CA ALA A 8 -10.57 7.19 10.00
C ALA A 8 -9.61 6.40 9.09
N VAL A 9 -8.52 5.85 9.64
CA VAL A 9 -7.60 4.98 8.90
C VAL A 9 -8.33 3.74 8.38
N LEU A 10 -9.09 3.05 9.22
CA LEU A 10 -9.79 1.83 8.83
C LEU A 10 -10.84 2.07 7.74
N ARG A 11 -11.59 3.18 7.80
CA ARG A 11 -12.53 3.55 6.75
C ARG A 11 -11.85 3.84 5.41
N ARG A 12 -10.69 4.49 5.42
CA ARG A 12 -9.90 4.73 4.20
C ARG A 12 -9.29 3.44 3.67
N MET A 13 -8.86 2.54 4.53
CA MET A 13 -8.39 1.21 4.15
C MET A 13 -9.50 0.39 3.48
N GLU A 14 -10.75 0.51 3.95
CA GLU A 14 -11.90 -0.12 3.30
C GLU A 14 -12.06 0.37 1.85
N VAL A 15 -12.00 1.69 1.62
CA VAL A 15 -12.06 2.25 0.26
C VAL A 15 -10.89 1.76 -0.57
N ARG A 16 -9.68 1.75 -0.04
CA ARG A 16 -8.50 1.22 -0.72
C ARG A 16 -8.68 -0.25 -1.12
N SER A 17 -9.25 -1.06 -0.26
CA SER A 17 -9.50 -2.48 -0.55
C SER A 17 -10.49 -2.71 -1.69
N LEU A 18 -11.38 -1.75 -1.93
CA LEU A 18 -12.33 -1.78 -3.05
C LEU A 18 -11.72 -1.27 -4.36
N VAL A 19 -10.78 -0.33 -4.29
CA VAL A 19 -10.26 0.43 -5.43
C VAL A 19 -8.92 -0.11 -5.92
N GLU A 20 -7.98 -0.40 -5.04
CA GLU A 20 -6.60 -0.70 -5.41
C GLU A 20 -6.38 -2.04 -6.14
N PRO A 21 -7.13 -3.11 -5.87
CA PRO A 21 -7.03 -4.31 -6.70
C PRO A 21 -7.35 -4.05 -8.17
N GLY A 22 -8.39 -3.25 -8.44
CA GLY A 22 -8.74 -2.81 -9.79
C GLY A 22 -7.67 -1.92 -10.42
N ILE A 23 -7.03 -1.06 -9.65
CA ILE A 23 -5.89 -0.24 -10.09
C ILE A 23 -4.72 -1.14 -10.54
N ALA A 24 -4.35 -2.14 -9.73
CA ALA A 24 -3.27 -3.06 -10.07
C ALA A 24 -3.57 -3.87 -11.34
N ARG A 25 -4.82 -4.30 -11.52
CA ARG A 25 -5.27 -4.96 -12.73
C ARG A 25 -5.08 -4.06 -13.96
N LEU A 26 -5.59 -2.82 -13.90
CA LEU A 26 -5.47 -1.86 -14.99
C LEU A 26 -4.00 -1.50 -15.28
N ALA A 27 -3.17 -1.37 -14.25
CA ALA A 27 -1.74 -1.14 -14.43
C ALA A 27 -1.08 -2.28 -15.22
N ALA A 28 -1.39 -3.53 -14.90
CA ALA A 28 -0.89 -4.68 -15.65
C ALA A 28 -1.32 -4.69 -17.11
N GLU A 29 -2.52 -4.20 -17.40
CA GLU A 29 -3.08 -4.12 -18.76
C GLU A 29 -2.55 -2.92 -19.56
N ARG A 30 -2.20 -1.80 -18.92
CA ARG A 30 -2.01 -0.50 -19.59
C ARG A 30 -0.65 0.14 -19.37
N ARG A 31 0.20 -0.37 -18.46
CA ARG A 31 1.50 0.23 -18.14
C ARG A 31 2.35 0.45 -19.39
N THR A 32 3.10 1.53 -19.40
CA THR A 32 4.16 1.83 -20.35
C THR A 32 5.53 1.44 -19.79
N GLU A 33 6.57 1.45 -20.62
CA GLU A 33 7.95 1.26 -20.14
C GLU A 33 8.37 2.36 -19.15
N GLU A 34 7.91 3.58 -19.36
CA GLU A 34 8.16 4.70 -18.45
C GLU A 34 7.50 4.45 -17.07
N ASP A 35 6.27 3.95 -17.05
CA ASP A 35 5.59 3.55 -15.82
C ASP A 35 6.36 2.46 -15.07
N LEU A 36 6.86 1.45 -15.79
CA LEU A 36 7.65 0.37 -15.19
C LEU A 36 8.96 0.89 -14.61
N GLN A 37 9.64 1.79 -15.30
CA GLN A 37 10.86 2.43 -14.80
C GLN A 37 10.55 3.22 -13.52
N ARG A 38 9.49 4.01 -13.50
CA ARG A 38 9.08 4.77 -12.31
C ARG A 38 8.76 3.85 -11.13
N LEU A 39 8.02 2.78 -11.36
CA LEU A 39 7.69 1.78 -10.32
C LEU A 39 8.95 1.11 -9.76
N GLU A 40 9.91 0.77 -10.62
CA GLU A 40 11.17 0.18 -10.18
C GLU A 40 11.97 1.14 -9.30
N GLU A 41 12.06 2.42 -9.67
CA GLU A 41 12.72 3.46 -8.89
C GLU A 41 12.07 3.63 -7.51
N VAL A 42 10.74 3.61 -7.45
CA VAL A 42 9.99 3.77 -6.20
C VAL A 42 10.19 2.56 -5.27
N VAL A 43 10.13 1.34 -5.80
CA VAL A 43 10.37 0.13 -5.00
C VAL A 43 11.81 0.07 -4.52
N ALA A 44 12.78 0.44 -5.36
CA ALA A 44 14.19 0.50 -4.96
C ALA A 44 14.41 1.52 -3.83
N SER A 45 13.74 2.67 -3.90
CA SER A 45 13.77 3.67 -2.82
C SER A 45 13.18 3.13 -1.53
N GLU A 46 12.07 2.39 -1.62
CA GLU A 46 11.43 1.75 -0.46
C GLU A 46 12.35 0.71 0.19
N GLU A 47 13.02 -0.11 -0.60
CA GLU A 47 14.02 -1.09 -0.14
C GLU A 47 15.15 -0.45 0.66
N GLY A 48 15.48 0.80 0.39
CA GLY A 48 16.50 1.58 1.10
C GLY A 48 16.03 2.22 2.40
N THR A 49 14.74 2.20 2.72
CA THR A 49 14.20 2.84 3.94
C THR A 49 14.54 2.01 5.19
N ARG A 50 14.78 2.73 6.30
CA ARG A 50 15.17 2.10 7.58
C ARG A 50 14.27 2.49 8.74
N ASP A 51 13.36 3.43 8.54
CA ASP A 51 12.42 3.90 9.56
C ASP A 51 10.98 3.88 9.04
N GLY A 52 10.03 3.82 9.99
CA GLY A 52 8.61 3.64 9.64
C GLY A 52 8.00 4.82 8.90
N ILE A 53 8.48 6.04 9.11
CA ILE A 53 7.96 7.24 8.45
C ILE A 53 8.39 7.24 6.98
N SER A 54 9.67 7.02 6.71
CA SER A 54 10.21 6.93 5.35
C SER A 54 9.61 5.77 4.57
N ALA A 55 9.42 4.63 5.23
CA ALA A 55 8.75 3.48 4.63
C ALA A 55 7.29 3.77 4.27
N HIS A 56 6.57 4.49 5.13
CA HIS A 56 5.18 4.89 4.86
C HIS A 56 5.10 5.82 3.64
N ASP A 57 5.99 6.80 3.55
CA ASP A 57 6.03 7.72 2.41
C ASP A 57 6.39 6.99 1.11
N ALA A 58 7.34 6.08 1.15
CA ALA A 58 7.73 5.26 0.00
C ALA A 58 6.62 4.29 -0.43
N SER A 59 5.90 3.71 0.52
CA SER A 59 4.73 2.87 0.25
C SER A 59 3.64 3.67 -0.46
N ARG A 60 3.34 4.86 0.03
CA ARG A 60 2.40 5.78 -0.64
C ARG A 60 2.82 6.04 -2.09
N ASP A 61 4.08 6.35 -2.32
CA ASP A 61 4.60 6.65 -3.64
C ASP A 61 4.46 5.46 -4.59
N PHE A 62 4.63 4.23 -4.11
CA PHE A 62 4.37 3.02 -4.88
C PHE A 62 2.90 2.90 -5.31
N HIS A 63 1.97 3.04 -4.39
CA HIS A 63 0.53 2.94 -4.70
C HIS A 63 0.07 4.03 -5.67
N ILE A 64 0.57 5.26 -5.54
CA ILE A 64 0.25 6.36 -6.45
C ILE A 64 0.88 6.14 -7.83
N ALA A 65 2.12 5.68 -7.91
CA ALA A 65 2.77 5.36 -9.18
C ALA A 65 2.02 4.24 -9.90
N LEU A 66 1.52 3.25 -9.17
CA LEU A 66 0.69 2.19 -9.73
C LEU A 66 -0.63 2.73 -10.30
N ALA A 67 -1.25 3.68 -9.60
CA ALA A 67 -2.45 4.35 -10.06
C ALA A 67 -2.22 5.13 -11.37
N HIS A 68 -1.08 5.82 -11.50
CA HIS A 68 -0.69 6.44 -12.77
C HIS A 68 -0.49 5.41 -13.89
N ALA A 69 0.13 4.28 -13.58
CA ALA A 69 0.32 3.17 -14.54
C ALA A 69 -0.99 2.54 -15.02
N SER A 70 -2.09 2.74 -14.29
CA SER A 70 -3.43 2.34 -14.71
C SER A 70 -3.94 3.08 -15.95
N GLY A 71 -3.27 4.17 -16.33
CA GLY A 71 -3.69 5.02 -17.45
C GLY A 71 -4.89 5.93 -17.15
N ASN A 72 -5.30 6.02 -15.88
CA ASN A 72 -6.38 6.89 -15.42
C ASN A 72 -5.91 7.73 -14.22
N ASP A 73 -5.50 8.97 -14.49
CA ASP A 73 -4.97 9.88 -13.47
C ASP A 73 -5.99 10.27 -12.39
N GLU A 74 -7.28 10.14 -12.66
CA GLU A 74 -8.31 10.34 -11.63
C GLU A 74 -8.19 9.31 -10.50
N LEU A 75 -7.77 8.08 -10.80
CA LEU A 75 -7.50 7.08 -9.78
C LEU A 75 -6.34 7.50 -8.88
N ALA A 76 -5.29 8.07 -9.44
CA ALA A 76 -4.16 8.61 -8.65
C ALA A 76 -4.60 9.77 -7.75
N ARG A 77 -5.46 10.65 -8.25
CA ARG A 77 -6.00 11.77 -7.47
C ARG A 77 -6.88 11.29 -6.31
N VAL A 78 -7.79 10.37 -6.57
CA VAL A 78 -8.66 9.79 -5.55
C VAL A 78 -7.82 9.05 -4.49
N LEU A 79 -6.88 8.23 -4.93
CA LEU A 79 -6.02 7.46 -4.03
C LEU A 79 -5.18 8.38 -3.13
N GLY A 80 -4.60 9.44 -3.70
CA GLY A 80 -3.84 10.42 -2.93
C GLY A 80 -4.66 11.08 -1.82
N SER A 81 -5.95 11.34 -2.06
CA SER A 81 -6.86 11.91 -1.06
C SER A 81 -7.16 10.97 0.12
N LEU A 82 -6.96 9.68 -0.07
CA LEU A 82 -7.18 8.66 0.97
C LEU A 82 -5.99 8.49 1.91
N TRP A 83 -4.83 9.06 1.57
CA TRP A 83 -3.61 8.88 2.34
C TRP A 83 -3.55 9.85 3.52
N LEU A 84 -3.66 9.30 4.73
CA LEU A 84 -3.64 10.08 5.97
C LEU A 84 -2.19 10.24 6.47
N ILE A 85 -1.49 11.25 5.95
CA ILE A 85 -0.07 11.45 6.22
C ILE A 85 0.20 11.56 7.72
N GLU A 86 -0.46 12.48 8.41
CA GLU A 86 -0.20 12.74 9.83
C GLU A 86 -0.65 11.61 10.76
N VAL A 87 -1.90 11.15 10.58
CA VAL A 87 -2.45 10.05 11.39
C VAL A 87 -1.71 8.76 11.10
N GLY A 88 -1.47 8.47 9.82
CA GLY A 88 -0.73 7.29 9.38
C GLY A 88 0.68 7.25 9.97
N ARG A 89 1.42 8.36 9.94
CA ARG A 89 2.77 8.46 10.51
C ARG A 89 2.78 8.17 12.01
N ARG A 90 1.86 8.74 12.78
CA ARG A 90 1.79 8.53 14.23
C ARG A 90 1.46 7.09 14.59
N LEU A 91 0.50 6.50 13.90
CA LEU A 91 0.09 5.11 14.16
C LEU A 91 1.16 4.13 13.67
N LEU A 92 1.77 4.40 12.53
CA LEU A 92 2.86 3.60 11.98
C LEU A 92 4.07 3.59 12.92
N ALA A 93 4.46 4.73 13.49
CA ALA A 93 5.56 4.81 14.44
C ALA A 93 5.34 3.92 15.67
N ARG A 94 4.08 3.69 16.08
CA ARG A 94 3.74 2.78 17.18
C ARG A 94 3.82 1.31 16.78
N ARG A 95 3.58 0.98 15.52
CA ARG A 95 3.45 -0.41 15.03
C ARG A 95 4.68 -0.93 14.32
N THR A 96 5.55 -0.05 13.85
CA THR A 96 6.80 -0.44 13.16
C THR A 96 7.96 -0.78 14.10
N ALA A 97 7.66 -1.15 15.34
CA ALA A 97 8.62 -1.88 16.17
C ALA A 97 8.85 -3.31 15.64
N ASP A 98 8.03 -3.79 14.71
CA ASP A 98 8.22 -5.08 14.05
C ASP A 98 8.93 -4.91 12.69
N PRO A 99 10.23 -5.22 12.61
CA PRO A 99 10.97 -5.12 11.35
C PRO A 99 10.47 -6.09 10.28
N ASN A 100 9.78 -7.17 10.64
CA ASN A 100 9.22 -8.10 9.67
C ASN A 100 8.10 -7.47 8.84
N TRP A 101 7.32 -6.57 9.45
CA TRP A 101 6.26 -5.88 8.73
C TRP A 101 6.78 -5.06 7.56
N LEU A 102 7.85 -4.28 7.77
CA LEU A 102 8.47 -3.47 6.70
C LEU A 102 9.04 -4.36 5.58
N HIS A 103 9.69 -5.45 5.97
CA HIS A 103 10.26 -6.41 5.03
C HIS A 103 9.16 -7.07 4.16
N ASP A 104 8.07 -7.48 4.79
CA ASP A 104 6.94 -8.10 4.09
C ASP A 104 6.25 -7.11 3.14
N ASP A 105 6.08 -5.86 3.56
CA ASP A 105 5.48 -4.81 2.76
C ASP A 105 6.25 -4.59 1.44
N VAL A 106 7.56 -4.43 1.53
CA VAL A 106 8.45 -4.25 0.37
C VAL A 106 8.42 -5.49 -0.54
N ARG A 107 8.48 -6.68 0.03
CA ARG A 107 8.42 -7.93 -0.72
C ARG A 107 7.12 -8.04 -1.51
N GLU A 108 5.98 -7.71 -0.90
CA GLU A 108 4.69 -7.74 -1.57
C GLU A 108 4.59 -6.70 -2.69
N HIS A 109 5.15 -5.49 -2.50
CA HIS A 109 5.23 -4.50 -3.57
C HIS A 109 6.07 -5.00 -4.75
N ARG A 110 7.17 -5.69 -4.48
CA ARG A 110 8.02 -6.30 -5.51
C ARG A 110 7.27 -7.38 -6.29
N GLU A 111 6.48 -8.20 -5.61
CA GLU A 111 5.66 -9.23 -6.26
C GLU A 111 4.56 -8.61 -7.14
N ILE A 112 3.90 -7.55 -6.68
CA ILE A 112 2.90 -6.82 -7.46
C ILE A 112 3.55 -6.20 -8.70
N LEU A 113 4.69 -5.55 -8.56
CA LEU A 113 5.42 -4.97 -9.69
C LEU A 113 5.80 -6.03 -10.72
N THR A 114 6.23 -7.20 -10.30
CA THR A 114 6.56 -8.31 -11.20
C THR A 114 5.33 -8.74 -12.01
N ALA A 115 4.17 -8.89 -11.37
CA ALA A 115 2.93 -9.24 -12.06
C ALA A 115 2.49 -8.14 -13.05
N VAL A 116 2.63 -6.86 -12.69
CA VAL A 116 2.36 -5.73 -13.56
C VAL A 116 3.30 -5.72 -14.77
N ARG A 117 4.60 -5.91 -14.53
CA ARG A 117 5.61 -5.96 -15.60
C ARG A 117 5.32 -7.06 -16.60
N GLU A 118 4.92 -8.23 -16.15
CA GLU A 118 4.61 -9.39 -16.98
C GLU A 118 3.22 -9.36 -17.59
N GLY A 119 2.41 -8.32 -17.30
CA GLY A 119 1.05 -8.17 -17.80
C GLY A 119 0.06 -9.19 -17.23
N ARG A 120 0.37 -9.78 -16.08
CA ARG A 120 -0.49 -10.75 -15.39
C ARG A 120 -1.56 -10.03 -14.57
N ALA A 121 -2.60 -9.54 -15.26
CA ALA A 121 -3.62 -8.66 -14.67
C ALA A 121 -4.39 -9.29 -13.51
N ALA A 122 -4.83 -10.55 -13.64
CA ALA A 122 -5.55 -11.25 -12.58
C ALA A 122 -4.66 -11.50 -11.34
N ASP A 123 -3.38 -11.81 -11.55
CA ASP A 123 -2.43 -11.99 -10.46
C ASP A 123 -2.13 -10.66 -9.75
N ALA A 124 -1.94 -9.57 -10.51
CA ALA A 124 -1.73 -8.25 -9.94
C ALA A 124 -2.92 -7.83 -9.06
N GLU A 125 -4.14 -8.06 -9.52
CA GLU A 125 -5.37 -7.81 -8.76
C GLU A 125 -5.41 -8.61 -7.45
N ARG A 126 -5.17 -9.91 -7.52
CA ARG A 126 -5.17 -10.80 -6.35
C ARG A 126 -4.06 -10.43 -5.36
N LEU A 127 -2.86 -10.20 -5.83
CA LEU A 127 -1.72 -9.82 -4.99
C LEU A 127 -1.98 -8.49 -4.26
N MET A 128 -2.58 -7.52 -4.95
CA MET A 128 -2.96 -6.26 -4.31
C MET A 128 -4.07 -6.45 -3.28
N ALA A 129 -5.09 -7.26 -3.56
CA ALA A 129 -6.15 -7.55 -2.61
C ALA A 129 -5.59 -8.20 -1.33
N ASP A 130 -4.69 -9.15 -1.46
CA ASP A 130 -4.03 -9.82 -0.33
C ASP A 130 -3.16 -8.83 0.45
N HIS A 131 -2.42 -7.97 -0.24
CA HIS A 131 -1.57 -6.94 0.35
C HIS A 131 -2.39 -5.94 1.19
N ILE A 132 -3.47 -5.40 0.65
CA ILE A 132 -4.35 -4.48 1.40
C ILE A 132 -5.03 -5.20 2.58
N GLY A 133 -5.45 -6.44 2.39
CA GLY A 133 -6.05 -7.26 3.46
C GLY A 133 -5.09 -7.44 4.64
N ARG A 134 -3.82 -7.71 4.37
CA ARG A 134 -2.78 -7.80 5.41
C ARG A 134 -2.56 -6.44 6.10
N ALA A 135 -2.54 -5.34 5.35
CA ALA A 135 -2.41 -4.00 5.90
C ALA A 135 -3.60 -3.63 6.79
N VAL A 136 -4.83 -3.94 6.39
CA VAL A 136 -6.04 -3.76 7.22
C VAL A 136 -5.89 -4.51 8.54
N HIS A 137 -5.52 -5.78 8.48
CA HIS A 137 -5.32 -6.60 9.67
C HIS A 137 -4.24 -6.00 10.59
N HIS A 138 -3.19 -5.42 10.03
CA HIS A 138 -2.14 -4.75 10.81
C HIS A 138 -2.67 -3.53 11.59
N TRP A 139 -3.63 -2.79 11.01
CA TRP A 139 -4.24 -1.61 11.64
C TRP A 139 -5.38 -1.93 12.61
N GLU A 140 -5.90 -3.15 12.63
CA GLU A 140 -6.97 -3.54 13.54
C GLU A 140 -6.56 -3.35 15.02
N PRO A 141 -7.50 -2.96 15.88
CA PRO A 141 -7.22 -2.81 17.31
C PRO A 141 -6.68 -4.09 17.94
N LEU A 142 -5.74 -3.94 18.85
CA LEU A 142 -5.29 -5.04 19.70
C LEU A 142 -6.32 -5.24 20.81
N GLY A 143 -6.59 -6.50 21.15
CA GLY A 143 -7.40 -6.85 22.32
C GLY A 143 -6.76 -6.40 23.63
N PRO A 144 -7.49 -6.57 24.78
CA PRO A 144 -7.02 -6.09 26.10
C PRO A 144 -5.66 -6.66 26.53
N ASP A 145 -5.29 -7.83 26.01
CA ASP A 145 -4.02 -8.52 26.27
C ASP A 145 -2.91 -8.15 25.28
N GLY A 146 -3.15 -7.13 24.44
CA GLY A 146 -2.19 -6.68 23.43
C GLY A 146 -2.04 -7.63 22.24
N LYS A 147 -2.92 -8.62 22.11
CA LYS A 147 -2.96 -9.54 20.98
C LYS A 147 -4.16 -9.24 20.09
N LYS A 148 -4.03 -9.50 18.80
CA LYS A 148 -5.17 -9.41 17.88
C LYS A 148 -6.13 -10.56 18.19
N GLU A 149 -7.42 -10.25 18.30
CA GLU A 149 -8.46 -11.26 18.37
C GLU A 149 -8.44 -12.08 17.07
N LYS A 150 -8.54 -13.41 17.23
CA LYS A 150 -8.57 -14.35 16.10
C LYS A 150 -9.92 -14.29 15.38
#